data_46d7f5036fd7c5e52f5b8689fa457b82
#
_entry.id   46d7f5036fd7c5e52f5b8689fa457b82
#
_cell.length_a   1.000
_cell.length_b   1.000
_cell.length_c   1.000
_cell.angle_alpha   90.00
_cell.angle_beta   90.00
_cell.angle_gamma   90.00
#
_symmetry.space_group_name_H-M   'P 1'
#
loop_
_entity.id
_entity.type
_entity.pdbx_description
1 polymer ?
#
loop_
_entity_poly.entity_id
_entity_poly.type
_entity_poly.pdbx_seq_one_letter_code
_entity_poly.pdbx_strand_id
1 'polypeptide(L)'
;GGTVLDLACGNGRHLRWLADRGFAVTGVDRDTAALAPLAAVTETVAADVENGPWPLPGRRFDAVVVTNYLWRPLFPAIRAALADDGLLLYETFERGHEALG
;
A
#
# COMPACT_ATOMS: atom_id res chain seq x y z
N GLY A 1 -9.29 13.32 7.32
CA GLY A 1 -8.58 12.62 6.31
C GLY A 1 -9.41 11.62 5.56
N GLY A 2 -8.78 10.90 4.70
CA GLY A 2 -9.41 9.86 3.93
C GLY A 2 -8.82 8.50 4.24
N THR A 3 -9.21 7.51 3.44
CA THR A 3 -8.68 6.15 3.58
C THR A 3 -7.60 5.91 2.55
N VAL A 4 -6.53 5.26 2.97
CA VAL A 4 -5.37 5.00 2.13
C VAL A 4 -4.94 3.54 2.27
N LEU A 5 -4.68 2.90 1.15
CA LEU A 5 -4.10 1.57 1.13
C LEU A 5 -2.64 1.69 0.72
N ASP A 6 -1.75 1.16 1.55
CA ASP A 6 -0.31 1.15 1.28
C ASP A 6 0.10 -0.29 0.96
N LEU A 7 0.25 -0.60 -0.32
CA LEU A 7 0.61 -1.93 -0.77
C LEU A 7 2.11 -2.15 -0.70
N ALA A 8 2.50 -3.31 -0.18
CA ALA A 8 3.90 -3.68 0.02
C ALA A 8 4.60 -2.62 0.87
N CYS A 9 3.98 -2.32 2.01
CA CYS A 9 4.40 -1.18 2.83
C CYS A 9 5.76 -1.35 3.49
N GLY A 10 6.29 -2.57 3.58
CA GLY A 10 7.58 -2.80 4.17
C GLY A 10 7.67 -2.26 5.59
N ASN A 11 8.65 -1.40 5.85
CA ASN A 11 8.85 -0.83 7.18
C ASN A 11 7.86 0.28 7.53
N GLY A 12 6.94 0.60 6.62
CA GLY A 12 5.87 1.54 6.90
C GLY A 12 6.24 3.01 6.89
N ARG A 13 7.28 3.38 6.16
CA ARG A 13 7.70 4.79 6.12
C ARG A 13 6.56 5.70 5.66
N HIS A 14 5.93 5.37 4.55
CA HIS A 14 4.81 6.18 4.05
C HIS A 14 3.58 6.04 4.91
N LEU A 15 3.35 4.85 5.41
CA LEU A 15 2.20 4.55 6.24
C LEU A 15 2.19 5.40 7.52
N ARG A 16 3.35 5.51 8.18
CA ARG A 16 3.46 6.31 9.39
C ARG A 16 3.25 7.78 9.10
N TRP A 17 3.82 8.26 8.01
CA TRP A 17 3.69 9.65 7.60
C TRP A 17 2.22 10.01 7.35
N LEU A 18 1.50 9.13 6.67
CA LEU A 18 0.08 9.34 6.37
C LEU A 18 -0.77 9.27 7.63
N ALA A 19 -0.50 8.29 8.49
CA ALA A 19 -1.25 8.15 9.73
C ALA A 19 -1.10 9.39 10.62
N ASP A 20 0.11 9.96 10.66
CA ASP A 20 0.37 11.16 11.44
C ASP A 20 -0.44 12.35 10.95
N ARG A 21 -0.87 12.32 9.69
CA ARG A 21 -1.65 13.40 9.10
C ARG A 21 -3.15 13.14 9.14
N GLY A 22 -3.57 12.14 9.87
CA GLY A 22 -4.98 11.89 10.10
C GLY A 22 -5.65 10.98 9.08
N PHE A 23 -4.89 10.35 8.19
CA PHE A 23 -5.46 9.38 7.26
C PHE A 23 -5.66 8.03 7.96
N ALA A 24 -6.74 7.35 7.58
CA ALA A 24 -6.96 5.98 8.02
C ALA A 24 -6.24 5.06 7.02
N VAL A 25 -5.11 4.51 7.43
CA VAL A 25 -4.23 3.76 6.54
C VAL A 25 -4.32 2.27 6.81
N THR A 26 -4.36 1.49 5.73
CA THR A 26 -4.25 0.03 5.79
C THR A 26 -2.96 -0.36 5.10
N GLY A 27 -2.08 -1.04 5.80
CA GLY A 27 -0.81 -1.51 5.25
C GLY A 27 -0.87 -2.98 4.92
N VAL A 28 -0.43 -3.34 3.74
CA VAL A 28 -0.39 -4.74 3.29
C VAL A 28 1.04 -5.11 2.97
N ASP A 29 1.50 -6.21 3.53
CA ASP A 29 2.83 -6.76 3.22
C ASP A 29 2.82 -8.24 3.57
N ARG A 30 3.67 -9.01 2.91
CA ARG A 30 3.79 -10.43 3.24
C ARG A 30 4.69 -10.67 4.45
N ASP A 31 5.45 -9.69 4.84
CA ASP A 31 6.40 -9.80 5.95
C ASP A 31 5.72 -9.43 7.26
N THR A 32 5.30 -10.44 8.01
CA THR A 32 4.62 -10.22 9.27
C THR A 32 5.49 -9.52 10.30
N ALA A 33 6.80 -9.75 10.26
CA ALA A 33 7.71 -9.09 11.19
C ALA A 33 7.79 -7.59 10.91
N ALA A 34 7.72 -7.19 9.64
CA ALA A 34 7.70 -5.78 9.28
C ALA A 34 6.40 -5.11 9.70
N LEU A 35 5.29 -5.84 9.66
CA LEU A 35 3.98 -5.29 10.01
C LEU A 35 3.76 -5.17 11.51
N ALA A 36 4.40 -6.00 12.31
CA ALA A 36 4.12 -6.06 13.73
C ALA A 36 4.22 -4.68 14.43
N PRO A 37 5.28 -3.89 14.22
CA PRO A 37 5.34 -2.58 14.87
C PRO A 37 4.35 -1.58 14.31
N LEU A 38 3.79 -1.83 13.13
CA LEU A 38 2.84 -0.90 12.52
C LEU A 38 1.42 -1.11 13.02
N ALA A 39 1.13 -2.27 13.58
CA ALA A 39 -0.21 -2.58 14.06
C ALA A 39 -0.68 -1.63 15.17
N ALA A 40 0.26 -0.98 15.86
CA ALA A 40 -0.08 -0.03 16.91
C ALA A 40 -0.60 1.30 16.35
N VAL A 41 -0.31 1.61 15.10
CA VAL A 41 -0.66 2.91 14.54
C VAL A 41 -1.66 2.81 13.40
N THR A 42 -1.87 1.61 12.85
CA THR A 42 -2.75 1.46 11.70
C THR A 42 -3.21 0.02 11.54
N GLU A 43 -4.16 -0.19 10.64
CA GLU A 43 -4.58 -1.53 10.25
C GLU A 43 -3.49 -2.18 9.41
N THR A 44 -3.15 -3.44 9.72
CA THR A 44 -2.17 -4.18 8.94
C THR A 44 -2.77 -5.51 8.48
N VAL A 45 -2.41 -5.90 7.26
CA VAL A 45 -2.87 -7.16 6.67
C VAL A 45 -1.66 -7.89 6.12
N ALA A 46 -1.43 -9.09 6.62
CA ALA A 46 -0.33 -9.92 6.13
C ALA A 46 -0.85 -10.73 4.95
N ALA A 47 -0.31 -10.47 3.77
CA ALA A 47 -0.74 -11.19 2.57
C ALA A 47 0.33 -11.08 1.50
N ASP A 48 0.45 -12.15 0.72
CA ASP A 48 1.28 -12.16 -0.47
C ASP A 48 0.36 -11.95 -1.66
N VAL A 49 0.32 -10.70 -2.15
CA VAL A 49 -0.63 -10.33 -3.20
C VAL A 49 -0.27 -10.92 -4.56
N GLU A 50 0.94 -11.44 -4.73
CA GLU A 50 1.34 -12.07 -5.98
C GLU A 50 0.96 -13.54 -6.05
N ASN A 51 1.02 -14.23 -4.92
CA ASN A 51 0.83 -15.67 -4.88
C ASN A 51 -0.43 -16.10 -4.14
N GLY A 52 -1.22 -15.15 -3.68
CA GLY A 52 -2.46 -15.43 -2.98
C GLY A 52 -3.60 -14.57 -3.49
N PRO A 53 -4.79 -14.78 -2.95
CA PRO A 53 -5.93 -13.97 -3.34
C PRO A 53 -5.79 -12.54 -2.86
N TRP A 54 -6.50 -11.63 -3.53
CA TRP A 54 -6.58 -10.25 -3.09
C TRP A 54 -7.14 -10.22 -1.66
N PRO A 55 -6.43 -9.62 -0.69
CA PRO A 55 -6.83 -9.74 0.71
C PRO A 55 -7.98 -8.81 1.12
N LEU A 56 -8.37 -7.87 0.26
CA LEU A 56 -9.33 -6.84 0.61
C LEU A 56 -10.47 -6.74 -0.39
N PRO A 57 -11.15 -7.87 -0.70
CA PRO A 57 -12.20 -7.82 -1.72
C PRO A 57 -13.34 -6.89 -1.29
N GLY A 58 -13.79 -6.08 -2.23
CA GLY A 58 -14.91 -5.18 -1.98
C GLY A 58 -14.58 -3.90 -1.24
N ARG A 59 -13.38 -3.77 -0.71
CA ARG A 59 -13.00 -2.53 -0.01
C ARG A 59 -12.45 -1.52 -1.01
N ARG A 60 -12.80 -0.26 -0.77
CA ARG A 60 -12.35 0.84 -1.61
C ARG A 60 -11.65 1.88 -0.76
N PHE A 61 -10.70 2.55 -1.38
CA PHE A 61 -9.86 3.54 -0.70
C PHE A 61 -9.83 4.82 -1.49
N ASP A 62 -9.65 5.93 -0.80
CA ASP A 62 -9.51 7.22 -1.44
C ASP A 62 -8.17 7.35 -2.15
N ALA A 63 -7.18 6.63 -1.67
CA ALA A 63 -5.89 6.57 -2.34
C ALA A 63 -5.26 5.19 -2.15
N VAL A 64 -4.51 4.77 -3.14
CA VAL A 64 -3.69 3.56 -3.06
C VAL A 64 -2.25 3.97 -3.36
N VAL A 65 -1.35 3.61 -2.47
CA VAL A 65 0.08 3.91 -2.60
C VAL A 65 0.83 2.61 -2.87
N VAL A 66 1.61 2.60 -3.93
CA VAL A 66 2.45 1.46 -4.29
C VAL A 66 3.87 1.95 -4.48
N THR A 67 4.78 1.50 -3.64
CA THR A 67 6.17 1.95 -3.69
C THR A 67 7.11 0.77 -3.81
N ASN A 68 8.17 0.96 -4.59
CA ASN A 68 9.22 -0.04 -4.76
C ASN A 68 8.72 -1.40 -5.21
N TYR A 69 7.65 -1.39 -6.00
CA TYR A 69 6.98 -2.62 -6.33
C TYR A 69 6.23 -2.43 -7.64
N LEU A 70 6.38 -3.39 -8.56
CA LEU A 70 5.69 -3.35 -9.84
C LEU A 70 5.31 -4.77 -10.23
N TRP A 71 4.01 -5.06 -10.20
CA TRP A 71 3.50 -6.34 -10.66
C TRP A 71 2.19 -6.09 -11.40
N ARG A 72 2.29 -6.06 -12.72
CA ARG A 72 1.18 -5.64 -13.57
C ARG A 72 -0.10 -6.45 -13.40
N PRO A 73 -0.03 -7.78 -13.18
CA PRO A 73 -1.27 -8.54 -12.96
C PRO A 73 -2.12 -8.06 -11.80
N LEU A 74 -1.55 -7.26 -10.89
CA LEU A 74 -2.27 -6.75 -9.75
C LEU A 74 -3.09 -5.49 -10.09
N PHE A 75 -2.84 -4.86 -11.20
CA PHE A 75 -3.49 -3.59 -11.54
C PHE A 75 -5.02 -3.65 -11.55
N PRO A 76 -5.66 -4.71 -12.06
CA PRO A 76 -7.12 -4.76 -11.97
C PRO A 76 -7.64 -4.73 -10.54
N ALA A 77 -6.96 -5.41 -9.61
CA ALA A 77 -7.34 -5.39 -8.20
C ALA A 77 -7.14 -4.01 -7.58
N ILE A 78 -6.03 -3.35 -7.93
CA ILE A 78 -5.76 -2.00 -7.45
C ILE A 78 -6.83 -1.04 -7.95
N ARG A 79 -7.20 -1.15 -9.24
CA ARG A 79 -8.24 -0.29 -9.79
C ARG A 79 -9.56 -0.50 -9.08
N ALA A 80 -9.91 -1.75 -8.80
CA ALA A 80 -11.13 -2.07 -8.09
C ALA A 80 -11.10 -1.58 -6.63
N ALA A 81 -9.93 -1.42 -6.07
CA ALA A 81 -9.77 -0.93 -4.71
C ALA A 81 -9.84 0.59 -4.59
N LEU A 82 -9.83 1.31 -5.71
CA LEU A 82 -9.94 2.75 -5.69
C LEU A 82 -11.40 3.19 -5.66
N ALA A 83 -11.71 4.15 -4.82
CA ALA A 83 -13.00 4.82 -4.85
C ALA A 83 -13.11 5.60 -6.17
N ASP A 84 -14.35 6.06 -6.51
CA ASP A 84 -14.59 6.68 -7.80
C ASP A 84 -13.64 7.83 -8.10
N ASP A 85 -13.35 8.66 -7.11
CA ASP A 85 -12.41 9.76 -7.27
C ASP A 85 -11.06 9.44 -6.63
N GLY A 86 -10.74 8.16 -6.52
CA GLY A 86 -9.53 7.73 -5.86
C GLY A 86 -8.26 8.06 -6.62
N LEU A 87 -7.19 8.23 -5.88
CA LEU A 87 -5.88 8.57 -6.43
C LEU A 87 -4.92 7.41 -6.29
N LEU A 88 -4.28 7.05 -7.38
CA LEU A 88 -3.20 6.06 -7.34
C LEU A 88 -1.86 6.77 -7.33
N LEU A 89 -1.09 6.54 -6.29
CA LEU A 89 0.26 7.06 -6.16
C LEU A 89 1.22 5.89 -6.36
N TYR A 90 1.93 5.92 -7.47
CA TYR A 90 2.78 4.83 -7.86
C TYR A 90 4.22 5.29 -7.96
N GLU A 91 5.06 4.72 -7.13
CA GLU A 91 6.47 5.07 -7.09
C GLU A 91 7.30 3.81 -7.18
N THR A 92 7.99 3.61 -8.28
CA THR A 92 8.96 2.55 -8.41
C THR A 92 10.34 3.12 -8.18
N PHE A 93 11.17 2.35 -7.55
CA PHE A 93 12.50 2.79 -7.23
C PHE A 93 13.50 1.83 -7.86
N GLU A 94 14.21 2.31 -8.86
CA GLU A 94 15.21 1.53 -9.55
C GLU A 94 16.58 2.14 -9.29
N ARG A 95 17.57 1.27 -9.11
CA ARG A 95 18.90 1.74 -8.78
C ARG A 95 19.46 2.72 -9.77
N GLY A 96 19.22 2.48 -11.04
CA GLY A 96 19.72 3.38 -12.06
C GLY A 96 19.05 4.73 -12.02
N HIS A 97 17.81 4.76 -11.56
CA HIS A 97 17.03 5.98 -11.54
C HIS A 97 17.36 6.90 -10.41
N GLU A 98 17.67 6.37 -9.24
CA GLU A 98 18.01 7.25 -8.15
C GLU A 98 19.24 8.06 -8.48
N ALA A 99 20.09 7.53 -9.34
CA ALA A 99 21.27 8.27 -9.78
C ALA A 99 20.91 9.38 -10.75
N LEU A 100 19.82 9.23 -11.45
CA LEU A 100 19.37 10.22 -12.41
C LEU A 100 18.51 11.27 -11.77
N GLY A 101 17.91 10.85 -10.76
CA GLY A 101 16.88 11.54 -10.06
C GLY A 101 16.86 12.71 -9.64
#